data_8acf5c8437757bc204274ae76af71af8
#
_entry.id   8acf5c8437757bc204274ae76af71af8
#
_cell.length_a   1.000
_cell.length_b   1.000
_cell.length_c   1.000
_cell.angle_alpha   90.00
_cell.angle_beta   90.00
_cell.angle_gamma   90.00
#
_symmetry.space_group_name_H-M   'P 1'
#
loop_
_entity.id
_entity.type
_entity.pdbx_description
1 polymer ?
#
loop_
_entity_poly.entity_id
_entity_poly.type
_entity_poly.pdbx_seq_one_letter_code
_entity_poly.pdbx_strand_id
1 'polypeptide(L)'
;MHLERAQNKLKELNDDHYKQSFKNWQENDKLTLRKNRIFDALLSKRIYISKKEEFEKSKYIINIKEISDNEEIKSNPELYIKTKFDIKCWFKHLFSNNINKIKEALFIIELFIRLQIQQLPLEKRILSRNDVELINCLCDYLLHQDKQIAFYACCCLSNLTFFPRHIETKIYTERNLGKILTFFNSNDFNFGHELINLVTNCNTNYNQRKYFVDHGIFERLIFLINTNLDKLEPKYYISIIRLLCNITILFEETKEYSNIQIKKWVMPLLPFVKNTTKNYYVNNPWVKYEECEYFIKIINFYVSKNLEDNNCLYDILKDDFCKILIELYYKINNNNDKNNLMKVFVNFLSKDDSINQIFIDEGILGLLLNEINRLEFKNYTLLDTILMACSNLACGNLGQIEQIFAQGLIWKASDIIEYYSKQNLSLNISKIIYNAIITITEALIGCSNHVRVELMLYQDYEVIKLFNYTIKNILSSYNIEILLNEIGDAINSMIHCGESELDEESLNLFKQKLIINGIDEISKNIIFSDEIKDEGIKSKFNEIVSFLKE
;
A
#
# COMPACT_ATOMS: atom_id res chain seq x y z
N MET A 1 9.05 27.12 9.71
CA MET A 1 10.36 26.59 9.26
C MET A 1 10.36 25.07 9.15
N HIS A 2 10.13 24.27 10.22
CA HIS A 2 10.09 22.80 10.12
C HIS A 2 8.96 22.24 9.25
N LEU A 3 7.77 22.81 9.32
CA LEU A 3 6.63 22.46 8.46
C LEU A 3 6.87 22.79 6.98
N GLU A 4 7.53 23.90 6.69
CA GLU A 4 7.91 24.26 5.32
C GLU A 4 8.99 23.35 4.76
N ARG A 5 9.96 22.92 5.58
CA ARG A 5 10.99 21.95 5.18
C ARG A 5 10.38 20.57 4.87
N ALA A 6 9.47 20.08 5.70
CA ALA A 6 8.75 18.83 5.44
C ALA A 6 7.83 18.92 4.20
N GLN A 7 7.17 20.08 4.00
CA GLN A 7 6.32 20.33 2.83
C GLN A 7 7.12 20.49 1.53
N ASN A 8 8.32 21.07 1.60
CA ASN A 8 9.21 21.16 0.44
C ASN A 8 9.78 19.79 0.08
N LYS A 9 10.19 18.98 1.06
CA LYS A 9 10.56 17.56 0.83
C LYS A 9 9.44 16.77 0.16
N LEU A 10 8.19 16.99 0.57
CA LEU A 10 7.02 16.32 -0.04
C LEU A 10 6.71 16.83 -1.46
N LYS A 11 6.94 18.11 -1.75
CA LYS A 11 6.75 18.66 -3.10
C LYS A 11 7.77 18.11 -4.10
N GLU A 12 9.02 17.95 -3.69
CA GLU A 12 10.09 17.40 -4.54
C GLU A 12 9.95 15.88 -4.76
N LEU A 13 9.48 15.15 -3.74
CA LEU A 13 9.12 13.73 -3.88
C LEU A 13 7.91 13.52 -4.82
N ASN A 14 7.09 14.54 -5.04
CA ASN A 14 5.89 14.48 -5.89
C ASN A 14 6.14 14.77 -7.38
N ASP A 15 7.34 15.17 -7.81
CA ASP A 15 7.61 15.45 -9.21
C ASP A 15 8.09 14.22 -10.00
N ASP A 16 8.14 14.31 -11.27
CA ASP A 16 8.27 13.34 -12.36
C ASP A 16 8.84 11.93 -12.06
N HIS A 17 9.74 11.77 -11.09
CA HIS A 17 10.30 10.46 -10.74
C HIS A 17 9.31 9.59 -9.97
N TYR A 18 8.47 10.18 -9.11
CA TYR A 18 7.39 9.48 -8.42
C TYR A 18 6.30 9.09 -9.42
N LYS A 19 5.98 9.98 -10.36
CA LYS A 19 5.04 9.71 -11.47
C LYS A 19 5.57 8.61 -12.39
N GLN A 20 6.86 8.57 -12.70
CA GLN A 20 7.47 7.53 -13.54
C GLN A 20 7.59 6.20 -12.77
N SER A 21 7.99 6.24 -11.52
CA SER A 21 8.03 5.07 -10.62
C SER A 21 6.62 4.52 -10.38
N PHE A 22 5.64 5.38 -10.23
CA PHE A 22 4.22 5.03 -10.10
C PHE A 22 3.65 4.44 -11.40
N LYS A 23 4.04 4.98 -12.56
CA LYS A 23 3.64 4.46 -13.88
C LYS A 23 4.24 3.09 -14.17
N ASN A 24 5.52 2.89 -13.85
CA ASN A 24 6.20 1.59 -13.93
C ASN A 24 5.61 0.60 -12.92
N TRP A 25 5.21 1.07 -11.73
CA TRP A 25 4.52 0.30 -10.72
C TRP A 25 3.11 -0.10 -11.19
N GLN A 26 2.36 0.82 -11.83
CA GLN A 26 1.04 0.51 -12.43
C GLN A 26 1.14 -0.55 -13.54
N GLU A 27 2.18 -0.53 -14.36
CA GLU A 27 2.38 -1.55 -15.41
C GLU A 27 2.76 -2.91 -14.82
N ASN A 28 3.64 -2.92 -13.82
CA ASN A 28 3.97 -4.12 -13.05
C ASN A 28 2.78 -4.62 -12.22
N ASP A 29 1.95 -3.72 -11.70
CA ASP A 29 0.76 -4.06 -10.93
C ASP A 29 -0.35 -4.64 -11.83
N LYS A 30 -0.50 -4.17 -13.08
CA LYS A 30 -1.36 -4.80 -14.08
C LYS A 30 -0.93 -6.24 -14.41
N LEU A 31 0.38 -6.51 -14.46
CA LEU A 31 0.94 -7.85 -14.62
C LEU A 31 0.75 -8.71 -13.35
N THR A 32 0.93 -8.11 -12.18
CA THR A 32 0.77 -8.74 -10.87
C THR A 32 -0.71 -9.00 -10.57
N LEU A 33 -1.61 -8.07 -10.88
CA LEU A 33 -3.06 -8.29 -10.82
C LEU A 33 -3.51 -9.44 -11.74
N ARG A 34 -2.90 -9.59 -12.93
CA ARG A 34 -3.17 -10.74 -13.80
C ARG A 34 -2.66 -12.05 -13.21
N LYS A 35 -1.45 -12.05 -12.61
CA LYS A 35 -0.89 -13.23 -11.91
C LYS A 35 -1.69 -13.55 -10.65
N ASN A 36 -2.10 -12.55 -9.89
CA ASN A 36 -2.90 -12.71 -8.68
C ASN A 36 -4.33 -13.17 -8.99
N ARG A 37 -4.94 -12.75 -10.11
CA ARG A 37 -6.21 -13.32 -10.59
C ARG A 37 -6.11 -14.82 -10.86
N ILE A 38 -5.00 -15.29 -11.43
CA ILE A 38 -4.74 -16.72 -11.65
C ILE A 38 -4.52 -17.42 -10.29
N PHE A 39 -3.83 -16.78 -9.38
CA PHE A 39 -3.55 -17.31 -8.04
C PHE A 39 -4.81 -17.32 -7.17
N ASP A 40 -5.64 -16.27 -7.20
CA ASP A 40 -6.93 -16.21 -6.52
C ASP A 40 -7.93 -17.26 -7.04
N ALA A 41 -7.90 -17.55 -8.33
CA ALA A 41 -8.67 -18.66 -8.90
C ALA A 41 -8.18 -20.03 -8.35
N LEU A 42 -6.86 -20.18 -8.11
CA LEU A 42 -6.28 -21.36 -7.46
C LEU A 42 -6.59 -21.41 -5.95
N LEU A 43 -6.66 -20.24 -5.29
CA LEU A 43 -7.05 -20.12 -3.88
C LEU A 43 -8.52 -20.41 -3.67
N SER A 44 -9.39 -19.90 -4.52
CA SER A 44 -10.81 -20.21 -4.55
C SER A 44 -11.03 -21.74 -4.70
N LYS A 45 -10.11 -22.42 -5.41
CA LYS A 45 -10.08 -23.89 -5.52
C LYS A 45 -9.82 -24.60 -4.19
N ARG A 46 -8.87 -24.12 -3.37
CA ARG A 46 -8.57 -24.72 -2.04
C ARG A 46 -9.68 -24.44 -1.03
N ILE A 47 -10.22 -23.24 -1.03
CA ILE A 47 -11.34 -22.84 -0.17
C ILE A 47 -12.61 -23.61 -0.52
N TYR A 48 -12.83 -23.90 -1.80
CA TYR A 48 -14.02 -24.62 -2.27
C TYR A 48 -13.97 -26.13 -1.90
N ILE A 49 -12.80 -26.76 -1.92
CA ILE A 49 -12.66 -28.18 -1.50
C ILE A 49 -12.98 -28.33 -0.01
N SER A 50 -12.58 -27.38 0.84
CA SER A 50 -12.98 -27.35 2.26
C SER A 50 -14.44 -26.98 2.48
N LYS A 51 -15.07 -26.27 1.53
CA LYS A 51 -16.44 -25.77 1.60
C LYS A 51 -17.48 -26.70 1.01
N LYS A 52 -17.12 -27.81 0.39
CA LYS A 52 -18.10 -28.82 -0.02
C LYS A 52 -18.95 -29.28 1.17
N GLU A 53 -18.35 -29.34 2.36
CA GLU A 53 -19.02 -29.71 3.59
C GLU A 53 -19.83 -28.53 4.22
N GLU A 54 -19.39 -27.27 4.04
CA GLU A 54 -20.12 -26.08 4.53
C GLU A 54 -21.22 -25.63 3.58
N PHE A 55 -21.04 -25.78 2.28
CA PHE A 55 -22.02 -25.46 1.27
C PHE A 55 -23.27 -26.36 1.39
N GLU A 56 -23.11 -27.58 1.89
CA GLU A 56 -24.23 -28.48 2.20
C GLU A 56 -25.09 -28.00 3.39
N LYS A 57 -24.61 -27.03 4.18
CA LYS A 57 -25.31 -26.49 5.35
C LYS A 57 -26.03 -25.16 5.11
N SER A 58 -25.87 -24.50 3.96
CA SER A 58 -26.53 -23.22 3.71
C SER A 58 -27.97 -23.41 3.24
N LYS A 59 -28.89 -22.59 3.78
CA LYS A 59 -30.34 -22.58 3.49
C LYS A 59 -30.73 -22.33 2.02
N TYR A 60 -29.75 -21.99 1.19
CA TYR A 60 -29.89 -21.68 -0.24
C TYR A 60 -29.44 -22.79 -1.17
N ILE A 61 -28.96 -23.89 -0.61
CA ILE A 61 -28.71 -25.08 -1.41
C ILE A 61 -30.06 -25.57 -1.87
N ILE A 62 -30.34 -25.32 -3.12
CA ILE A 62 -31.36 -26.07 -3.84
C ILE A 62 -31.20 -27.52 -3.44
N ASN A 63 -32.27 -28.23 -3.44
CA ASN A 63 -32.29 -29.65 -3.53
C ASN A 63 -31.46 -30.10 -4.75
N ILE A 64 -30.14 -29.84 -4.68
CA ILE A 64 -29.13 -30.40 -5.59
C ILE A 64 -29.33 -31.94 -5.63
N LYS A 65 -29.95 -32.51 -4.58
CA LYS A 65 -30.38 -33.89 -4.59
C LYS A 65 -31.18 -34.27 -5.84
N GLU A 66 -32.08 -33.44 -6.33
CA GLU A 66 -32.84 -33.78 -7.54
C GLU A 66 -32.03 -33.68 -8.83
N ILE A 67 -31.03 -32.79 -8.90
CA ILE A 67 -30.11 -32.69 -10.04
C ILE A 67 -28.89 -33.58 -9.85
N SER A 68 -28.44 -33.74 -8.61
CA SER A 68 -27.27 -34.56 -8.23
C SER A 68 -27.65 -36.04 -8.04
N ASP A 69 -28.90 -36.42 -8.13
CA ASP A 69 -29.32 -37.82 -8.10
C ASP A 69 -28.98 -38.56 -9.41
N ASN A 70 -28.53 -37.82 -10.44
CA ASN A 70 -27.89 -38.49 -11.57
C ASN A 70 -26.50 -39.00 -11.15
N GLU A 71 -26.42 -40.34 -11.00
CA GLU A 71 -25.18 -41.03 -10.53
C GLU A 71 -23.97 -40.72 -11.42
N GLU A 72 -24.14 -40.39 -12.71
CA GLU A 72 -23.06 -40.03 -13.63
C GLU A 72 -22.45 -38.67 -13.28
N ILE A 73 -23.25 -37.68 -12.81
CA ILE A 73 -22.74 -36.39 -12.37
C ILE A 73 -22.01 -36.51 -11.03
N LYS A 74 -22.51 -37.39 -10.13
CA LYS A 74 -21.89 -37.65 -8.82
C LYS A 74 -20.54 -38.35 -8.94
N SER A 75 -20.43 -39.29 -9.88
CA SER A 75 -19.22 -40.14 -10.00
C SER A 75 -18.08 -39.43 -10.72
N ASN A 76 -18.33 -38.63 -11.73
CA ASN A 76 -17.30 -37.89 -12.45
C ASN A 76 -17.88 -36.68 -13.22
N PRO A 77 -18.05 -35.52 -12.55
CA PRO A 77 -18.62 -34.33 -13.18
C PRO A 77 -17.78 -33.81 -14.37
N GLU A 78 -16.47 -34.04 -14.35
CA GLU A 78 -15.58 -33.62 -15.45
C GLU A 78 -15.78 -34.46 -16.71
N LEU A 79 -15.94 -35.78 -16.54
CA LEU A 79 -16.18 -36.66 -17.67
C LEU A 79 -17.57 -36.44 -18.26
N TYR A 80 -18.59 -36.22 -17.42
CA TYR A 80 -19.95 -35.90 -17.83
C TYR A 80 -19.99 -34.66 -18.72
N ILE A 81 -19.31 -33.58 -18.29
CA ILE A 81 -19.23 -32.33 -19.05
C ILE A 81 -18.48 -32.53 -20.37
N LYS A 82 -17.36 -33.24 -20.37
CA LYS A 82 -16.59 -33.51 -21.59
C LYS A 82 -17.37 -34.33 -22.64
N THR A 83 -18.20 -35.25 -22.19
CA THR A 83 -18.86 -36.22 -23.08
C THR A 83 -20.29 -35.83 -23.49
N LYS A 84 -21.02 -35.13 -22.64
CA LYS A 84 -22.45 -34.82 -22.83
C LYS A 84 -22.76 -33.32 -22.94
N PHE A 85 -21.76 -32.45 -22.77
CA PHE A 85 -21.99 -31.01 -22.75
C PHE A 85 -22.15 -30.42 -24.16
N ASP A 86 -23.39 -30.38 -24.67
CA ASP A 86 -23.75 -29.49 -25.78
C ASP A 86 -24.31 -28.18 -25.22
N ILE A 87 -23.44 -27.16 -25.17
CA ILE A 87 -23.80 -25.82 -24.69
C ILE A 87 -25.07 -25.27 -25.41
N LYS A 88 -25.30 -25.67 -26.68
CA LYS A 88 -26.47 -25.25 -27.42
C LYS A 88 -27.78 -25.82 -26.87
N CYS A 89 -27.76 -27.00 -26.30
CA CYS A 89 -28.91 -27.61 -25.65
C CYS A 89 -29.29 -26.82 -24.39
N TRP A 90 -28.30 -26.49 -23.56
CA TRP A 90 -28.52 -25.73 -22.33
C TRP A 90 -28.92 -24.29 -22.60
N PHE A 91 -28.42 -23.66 -23.68
CA PHE A 91 -28.90 -22.37 -24.15
C PHE A 91 -30.41 -22.36 -24.43
N LYS A 92 -30.95 -23.39 -25.08
CA LYS A 92 -32.39 -23.49 -25.30
C LYS A 92 -33.18 -23.55 -23.99
N HIS A 93 -32.63 -24.21 -22.98
CA HIS A 93 -33.25 -24.31 -21.66
C HIS A 93 -33.28 -22.98 -20.91
N LEU A 94 -32.29 -22.09 -21.12
CA LEU A 94 -32.31 -20.73 -20.56
C LEU A 94 -33.52 -19.91 -21.01
N PHE A 95 -33.97 -20.11 -22.25
CA PHE A 95 -35.14 -19.39 -22.82
C PHE A 95 -36.45 -20.16 -22.61
N SER A 96 -36.45 -21.17 -21.75
CA SER A 96 -37.64 -21.95 -21.43
C SER A 96 -38.55 -21.19 -20.47
N ASN A 97 -39.87 -21.38 -20.58
CA ASN A 97 -40.83 -20.91 -19.58
C ASN A 97 -40.83 -21.78 -18.30
N ASN A 98 -40.04 -22.84 -18.25
CA ASN A 98 -39.95 -23.74 -17.09
C ASN A 98 -38.81 -23.33 -16.18
N ILE A 99 -39.14 -22.85 -14.98
CA ILE A 99 -38.20 -22.39 -13.96
C ILE A 99 -37.15 -23.47 -13.60
N ASN A 100 -37.55 -24.73 -13.49
CA ASN A 100 -36.63 -25.80 -13.15
C ASN A 100 -35.60 -26.07 -14.28
N LYS A 101 -36.01 -25.98 -15.54
CA LYS A 101 -35.08 -26.08 -16.66
C LYS A 101 -34.11 -24.92 -16.73
N ILE A 102 -34.58 -23.70 -16.39
CA ILE A 102 -33.68 -22.54 -16.31
C ILE A 102 -32.64 -22.73 -15.20
N LYS A 103 -33.05 -23.18 -14.01
CA LYS A 103 -32.16 -23.44 -12.88
C LYS A 103 -31.10 -24.51 -13.21
N GLU A 104 -31.52 -25.60 -13.81
CA GLU A 104 -30.65 -26.68 -14.25
C GLU A 104 -29.64 -26.17 -15.28
N ALA A 105 -30.11 -25.42 -16.29
CA ALA A 105 -29.22 -24.84 -17.31
C ALA A 105 -28.18 -23.90 -16.71
N LEU A 106 -28.59 -22.99 -15.82
CA LEU A 106 -27.66 -22.06 -15.15
C LEU A 106 -26.64 -22.79 -14.30
N PHE A 107 -27.05 -23.82 -13.54
CA PHE A 107 -26.14 -24.64 -12.76
C PHE A 107 -25.09 -25.34 -13.63
N ILE A 108 -25.51 -25.97 -14.72
CA ILE A 108 -24.60 -26.67 -15.66
C ILE A 108 -23.67 -25.67 -16.36
N ILE A 109 -24.15 -24.52 -16.75
CA ILE A 109 -23.34 -23.45 -17.36
C ILE A 109 -22.31 -22.93 -16.35
N GLU A 110 -22.70 -22.67 -15.12
CA GLU A 110 -21.79 -22.27 -14.04
C GLU A 110 -20.67 -23.31 -13.83
N LEU A 111 -21.05 -24.59 -13.74
CA LEU A 111 -20.11 -25.67 -13.56
C LEU A 111 -19.12 -25.78 -14.75
N PHE A 112 -19.61 -25.60 -15.98
CA PHE A 112 -18.77 -25.59 -17.19
C PHE A 112 -17.78 -24.43 -17.20
N ILE A 113 -18.25 -23.21 -16.88
CA ILE A 113 -17.39 -22.02 -16.81
C ILE A 113 -16.31 -22.22 -15.76
N ARG A 114 -16.67 -22.71 -14.58
CA ARG A 114 -15.76 -22.98 -13.46
C ARG A 114 -14.70 -24.01 -13.81
N LEU A 115 -15.08 -25.10 -14.46
CA LEU A 115 -14.14 -26.14 -14.90
C LEU A 115 -13.16 -25.61 -15.95
N GLN A 116 -13.58 -24.76 -16.87
CA GLN A 116 -12.65 -24.13 -17.80
C GLN A 116 -11.64 -23.23 -17.07
N ILE A 117 -12.07 -22.48 -16.05
CA ILE A 117 -11.16 -21.65 -15.23
C ILE A 117 -10.12 -22.53 -14.53
N GLN A 118 -10.53 -23.70 -14.05
CA GLN A 118 -9.66 -24.60 -13.29
C GLN A 118 -8.67 -25.39 -14.17
N GLN A 119 -9.07 -25.77 -15.37
CA GLN A 119 -8.33 -26.72 -16.21
C GLN A 119 -7.65 -26.10 -17.43
N LEU A 120 -8.11 -24.95 -17.89
CA LEU A 120 -7.61 -24.35 -19.11
C LEU A 120 -6.88 -23.03 -18.84
N PRO A 121 -5.75 -22.80 -19.51
CA PRO A 121 -5.12 -21.48 -19.52
C PRO A 121 -6.07 -20.46 -20.16
N LEU A 122 -5.88 -19.17 -19.80
CA LEU A 122 -6.79 -18.09 -20.15
C LEU A 122 -7.13 -18.04 -21.65
N GLU A 123 -6.12 -18.22 -22.50
CA GLU A 123 -6.23 -18.12 -23.97
C GLU A 123 -7.07 -19.23 -24.60
N LYS A 124 -7.23 -20.35 -23.88
CA LYS A 124 -7.99 -21.53 -24.34
C LYS A 124 -9.41 -21.60 -23.80
N ARG A 125 -9.81 -20.63 -22.97
CA ARG A 125 -11.18 -20.57 -22.44
C ARG A 125 -12.12 -20.04 -23.51
N ILE A 126 -13.12 -20.82 -23.85
CA ILE A 126 -14.07 -20.50 -24.93
C ILE A 126 -15.47 -20.69 -24.37
N LEU A 127 -16.39 -19.75 -24.66
CA LEU A 127 -17.80 -19.96 -24.42
C LEU A 127 -18.44 -20.58 -25.68
N SER A 128 -19.06 -19.80 -26.48
CA SER A 128 -19.68 -20.23 -27.73
C SER A 128 -19.69 -19.06 -28.72
N ARG A 129 -20.20 -19.29 -29.93
CA ARG A 129 -20.38 -18.21 -30.91
C ARG A 129 -21.39 -17.14 -30.45
N ASN A 130 -22.26 -17.46 -29.49
CA ASN A 130 -23.36 -16.60 -29.00
C ASN A 130 -23.05 -15.99 -27.61
N ASP A 131 -21.79 -15.68 -27.30
CA ASP A 131 -21.36 -15.15 -26.02
C ASP A 131 -22.11 -13.90 -25.55
N VAL A 132 -22.45 -12.99 -26.50
CA VAL A 132 -23.17 -11.75 -26.19
C VAL A 132 -24.60 -12.06 -25.72
N GLU A 133 -25.28 -12.99 -26.36
CA GLU A 133 -26.65 -13.38 -26.02
C GLU A 133 -26.68 -14.06 -24.63
N LEU A 134 -25.73 -14.96 -24.38
CA LEU A 134 -25.57 -15.58 -23.04
C LEU A 134 -25.36 -14.54 -21.96
N ILE A 135 -24.40 -13.63 -22.14
CA ILE A 135 -24.07 -12.62 -21.14
C ILE A 135 -25.26 -11.70 -20.88
N ASN A 136 -25.95 -11.26 -21.92
CA ASN A 136 -27.15 -10.43 -21.80
C ASN A 136 -28.27 -11.16 -21.04
N CYS A 137 -28.49 -12.44 -21.37
CA CYS A 137 -29.45 -13.29 -20.66
C CYS A 137 -29.09 -13.47 -19.19
N LEU A 138 -27.83 -13.73 -18.86
CA LEU A 138 -27.36 -13.82 -17.48
C LEU A 138 -27.56 -12.49 -16.71
N CYS A 139 -27.30 -11.35 -17.36
CA CYS A 139 -27.56 -10.04 -16.78
C CYS A 139 -29.06 -9.78 -16.55
N ASP A 140 -29.94 -10.29 -17.44
CA ASP A 140 -31.39 -10.22 -17.25
C ASP A 140 -31.83 -11.10 -16.07
N TYR A 141 -31.24 -12.27 -15.92
CA TYR A 141 -31.54 -13.17 -14.81
C TYR A 141 -31.04 -12.68 -13.44
N LEU A 142 -30.10 -11.75 -13.35
CA LEU A 142 -29.79 -11.10 -12.08
C LEU A 142 -31.02 -10.46 -11.43
N LEU A 143 -31.94 -9.94 -12.24
CA LEU A 143 -33.15 -9.25 -11.78
C LEU A 143 -34.37 -10.17 -11.71
N HIS A 144 -34.17 -11.48 -11.82
CA HIS A 144 -35.26 -12.45 -11.76
C HIS A 144 -35.85 -12.58 -10.36
N GLN A 145 -37.17 -12.77 -10.24
CA GLN A 145 -37.87 -12.90 -8.97
C GLN A 145 -37.42 -14.15 -8.17
N ASP A 146 -37.11 -15.24 -8.85
CA ASP A 146 -36.56 -16.44 -8.22
C ASP A 146 -35.08 -16.21 -7.86
N LYS A 147 -34.82 -16.18 -6.55
CA LYS A 147 -33.51 -15.90 -5.97
C LYS A 147 -32.41 -16.88 -6.41
N GLN A 148 -32.77 -18.12 -6.69
CA GLN A 148 -31.81 -19.13 -7.13
C GLN A 148 -31.35 -18.90 -8.56
N ILE A 149 -32.25 -18.47 -9.43
CA ILE A 149 -31.92 -18.05 -10.80
C ILE A 149 -30.96 -16.86 -10.75
N ALA A 150 -31.29 -15.85 -9.96
CA ALA A 150 -30.44 -14.68 -9.78
C ALA A 150 -29.05 -15.04 -9.21
N PHE A 151 -29.01 -15.95 -8.24
CA PHE A 151 -27.75 -16.43 -7.64
C PHE A 151 -26.84 -17.13 -8.69
N TYR A 152 -27.38 -18.11 -9.41
CA TYR A 152 -26.56 -18.80 -10.42
C TYR A 152 -26.14 -17.89 -11.57
N ALA A 153 -26.99 -16.95 -11.96
CA ALA A 153 -26.61 -15.93 -12.95
C ALA A 153 -25.47 -15.06 -12.43
N CYS A 154 -25.49 -14.67 -11.15
CA CYS A 154 -24.41 -13.94 -10.50
C CYS A 154 -23.11 -14.75 -10.48
N CYS A 155 -23.16 -16.03 -10.10
CA CYS A 155 -22.01 -16.93 -10.11
C CYS A 155 -21.43 -17.10 -11.52
N CYS A 156 -22.27 -17.30 -12.53
CA CYS A 156 -21.84 -17.38 -13.91
C CYS A 156 -21.12 -16.11 -14.36
N LEU A 157 -21.70 -14.95 -14.13
CA LEU A 157 -21.12 -13.66 -14.51
C LEU A 157 -19.81 -13.39 -13.77
N SER A 158 -19.76 -13.66 -12.45
CA SER A 158 -18.54 -13.53 -11.65
C SER A 158 -17.41 -14.40 -12.20
N ASN A 159 -17.70 -15.63 -12.58
CA ASN A 159 -16.73 -16.54 -13.19
C ASN A 159 -16.32 -16.13 -14.60
N LEU A 160 -17.24 -15.57 -15.40
CA LEU A 160 -16.95 -15.08 -16.75
C LEU A 160 -15.97 -13.90 -16.78
N THR A 161 -15.86 -13.14 -15.71
CA THR A 161 -14.85 -12.09 -15.60
C THR A 161 -13.40 -12.62 -15.61
N PHE A 162 -13.20 -13.92 -15.42
CA PHE A 162 -11.89 -14.60 -15.56
C PHE A 162 -11.64 -15.18 -16.96
N PHE A 163 -12.47 -14.84 -17.94
CA PHE A 163 -12.32 -15.26 -19.33
C PHE A 163 -11.48 -14.25 -20.13
N PRO A 164 -11.11 -14.58 -21.40
CA PRO A 164 -10.38 -13.68 -22.26
C PRO A 164 -11.07 -12.32 -22.41
N ARG A 165 -10.30 -11.27 -22.62
CA ARG A 165 -10.76 -9.88 -22.65
C ARG A 165 -11.94 -9.62 -23.60
N HIS A 166 -12.01 -10.33 -24.73
CA HIS A 166 -13.11 -10.20 -25.68
C HIS A 166 -14.47 -10.68 -25.11
N ILE A 167 -14.48 -11.56 -24.12
CA ILE A 167 -15.67 -12.00 -23.39
C ILE A 167 -15.95 -11.03 -22.25
N GLU A 168 -14.94 -10.68 -21.50
CA GLU A 168 -14.98 -9.73 -20.39
C GLU A 168 -15.60 -8.38 -20.82
N THR A 169 -15.17 -7.83 -21.97
CA THR A 169 -15.68 -6.56 -22.48
C THR A 169 -17.19 -6.57 -22.80
N LYS A 170 -17.79 -7.72 -23.06
CA LYS A 170 -19.23 -7.85 -23.30
C LYS A 170 -20.06 -7.73 -22.02
N ILE A 171 -19.46 -8.09 -20.86
CA ILE A 171 -20.07 -7.88 -19.55
C ILE A 171 -20.10 -6.38 -19.23
N TYR A 172 -19.09 -5.63 -19.68
CA TYR A 172 -18.85 -4.24 -19.29
C TYR A 172 -19.58 -3.20 -20.15
N THR A 173 -20.64 -3.59 -20.85
CA THR A 173 -21.51 -2.61 -21.50
C THR A 173 -22.32 -1.83 -20.45
N GLU A 174 -22.61 -0.56 -20.70
CA GLU A 174 -23.40 0.29 -19.80
C GLU A 174 -24.72 -0.38 -19.37
N ARG A 175 -25.40 -1.01 -20.32
CA ARG A 175 -26.65 -1.77 -20.08
C ARG A 175 -26.44 -2.87 -19.04
N ASN A 176 -25.38 -3.66 -19.18
CA ASN A 176 -25.12 -4.80 -18.31
C ASN A 176 -24.60 -4.33 -16.93
N LEU A 177 -23.72 -3.32 -16.90
CA LEU A 177 -23.27 -2.69 -15.65
C LEU A 177 -24.46 -2.10 -14.87
N GLY A 178 -25.43 -1.47 -15.57
CA GLY A 178 -26.65 -0.97 -14.93
C GLY A 178 -27.46 -2.07 -14.25
N LYS A 179 -27.60 -3.25 -14.88
CA LYS A 179 -28.28 -4.40 -14.27
C LYS A 179 -27.52 -4.97 -13.08
N ILE A 180 -26.20 -5.10 -13.19
CA ILE A 180 -25.34 -5.55 -12.09
C ILE A 180 -25.47 -4.59 -10.90
N LEU A 181 -25.44 -3.28 -11.15
CA LEU A 181 -25.57 -2.28 -10.10
C LEU A 181 -26.99 -2.27 -9.50
N THR A 182 -28.03 -2.41 -10.31
CA THR A 182 -29.42 -2.53 -9.84
C THR A 182 -29.57 -3.74 -8.92
N PHE A 183 -28.97 -4.86 -9.29
CA PHE A 183 -28.95 -6.06 -8.47
C PHE A 183 -28.16 -5.85 -7.17
N PHE A 184 -26.98 -5.18 -7.25
CA PHE A 184 -26.20 -4.82 -6.09
C PHE A 184 -26.97 -3.90 -5.12
N ASN A 185 -27.78 -2.99 -5.65
CA ASN A 185 -28.62 -2.07 -4.89
C ASN A 185 -29.90 -2.72 -4.34
N SER A 186 -30.28 -3.89 -4.82
CA SER A 186 -31.40 -4.63 -4.22
C SER A 186 -31.11 -4.99 -2.76
N ASN A 187 -32.14 -4.99 -1.90
CA ASN A 187 -31.97 -5.24 -0.46
C ASN A 187 -31.62 -6.69 -0.09
N ASP A 188 -31.34 -7.54 -1.08
CA ASP A 188 -31.12 -8.96 -0.85
C ASP A 188 -29.64 -9.29 -0.61
N PHE A 189 -29.25 -9.34 0.68
CA PHE A 189 -27.89 -9.65 1.12
C PHE A 189 -27.52 -11.15 1.00
N ASN A 190 -28.46 -11.97 0.60
CA ASN A 190 -28.28 -13.41 0.57
C ASN A 190 -27.28 -13.89 -0.52
N PHE A 191 -26.92 -13.00 -1.43
CA PHE A 191 -25.94 -13.25 -2.50
C PHE A 191 -24.52 -12.76 -2.16
N GLY A 192 -24.35 -12.14 -1.05
CA GLY A 192 -23.20 -11.47 -0.43
C GLY A 192 -21.87 -11.57 -1.17
N HIS A 193 -21.16 -12.68 -0.97
CA HIS A 193 -19.80 -12.85 -1.48
C HIS A 193 -19.69 -12.84 -3.01
N GLU A 194 -20.56 -13.59 -3.69
CA GLU A 194 -20.50 -13.70 -5.16
C GLU A 194 -20.86 -12.38 -5.86
N LEU A 195 -21.80 -11.65 -5.29
CA LEU A 195 -22.19 -10.33 -5.79
C LEU A 195 -21.08 -9.30 -5.61
N ILE A 196 -20.45 -9.26 -4.44
CA ILE A 196 -19.32 -8.36 -4.20
C ILE A 196 -18.15 -8.71 -5.12
N ASN A 197 -17.88 -10.01 -5.33
CA ASN A 197 -16.85 -10.45 -6.27
C ASN A 197 -17.18 -10.04 -7.71
N LEU A 198 -18.42 -10.20 -8.13
CA LEU A 198 -18.86 -9.76 -9.48
C LEU A 198 -18.60 -8.26 -9.66
N VAL A 199 -19.06 -7.43 -8.70
CA VAL A 199 -18.86 -5.98 -8.76
C VAL A 199 -17.37 -5.64 -8.69
N THR A 200 -16.58 -6.30 -7.84
CA THR A 200 -15.13 -6.12 -7.74
C THR A 200 -14.42 -6.41 -9.06
N ASN A 201 -14.80 -7.50 -9.71
CA ASN A 201 -14.22 -7.91 -10.99
C ASN A 201 -14.66 -6.98 -12.14
N CYS A 202 -15.84 -6.35 -12.04
CA CYS A 202 -16.30 -5.35 -12.99
C CYS A 202 -15.65 -3.98 -12.83
N ASN A 203 -14.85 -3.75 -11.78
CA ASN A 203 -14.14 -2.48 -11.49
C ASN A 203 -12.66 -2.53 -11.90
N THR A 204 -12.35 -2.98 -13.13
CA THR A 204 -10.95 -3.21 -13.54
C THR A 204 -10.32 -2.06 -14.30
N ASN A 205 -11.09 -1.17 -14.88
CA ASN A 205 -10.59 -0.01 -15.62
C ASN A 205 -11.28 1.30 -15.22
N TYR A 206 -10.71 2.42 -15.67
CA TYR A 206 -11.19 3.76 -15.36
C TYR A 206 -12.70 3.95 -15.61
N ASN A 207 -13.18 3.66 -16.81
CA ASN A 207 -14.58 3.91 -17.19
C ASN A 207 -15.57 3.12 -16.33
N GLN A 208 -15.22 1.88 -15.99
CA GLN A 208 -16.03 1.02 -15.12
C GLN A 208 -16.06 1.53 -13.70
N ARG A 209 -14.90 1.89 -13.13
CA ARG A 209 -14.81 2.48 -11.78
C ARG A 209 -15.63 3.76 -11.70
N LYS A 210 -15.45 4.64 -12.68
CA LYS A 210 -16.22 5.89 -12.80
C LYS A 210 -17.72 5.62 -12.85
N TYR A 211 -18.15 4.69 -13.69
CA TYR A 211 -19.56 4.30 -13.80
C TYR A 211 -20.15 3.90 -12.44
N PHE A 212 -19.47 3.02 -11.70
CA PHE A 212 -19.95 2.56 -10.39
C PHE A 212 -19.96 3.68 -9.34
N VAL A 213 -18.96 4.53 -9.33
CA VAL A 213 -18.88 5.68 -8.40
C VAL A 213 -20.00 6.69 -8.68
N ASP A 214 -20.20 7.06 -9.95
CA ASP A 214 -21.23 8.02 -10.36
C ASP A 214 -22.66 7.49 -10.09
N HIS A 215 -22.82 6.17 -9.96
CA HIS A 215 -24.12 5.54 -9.70
C HIS A 215 -24.27 5.01 -8.25
N GLY A 216 -23.49 5.53 -7.31
CA GLY A 216 -23.75 5.38 -5.87
C GLY A 216 -23.23 4.12 -5.20
N ILE A 217 -22.13 3.56 -5.68
CA ILE A 217 -21.54 2.35 -5.06
C ILE A 217 -21.11 2.57 -3.62
N PHE A 218 -20.61 3.77 -3.27
CA PHE A 218 -20.16 4.08 -1.91
C PHE A 218 -21.33 4.15 -0.94
N GLU A 219 -22.41 4.84 -1.30
CA GLU A 219 -23.62 4.95 -0.50
C GLU A 219 -24.18 3.56 -0.21
N ARG A 220 -24.12 2.70 -1.22
CA ARG A 220 -24.57 1.32 -1.06
C ARG A 220 -23.64 0.50 -0.15
N LEU A 221 -22.33 0.61 -0.31
CA LEU A 221 -21.36 -0.07 0.57
C LEU A 221 -21.52 0.38 2.04
N ILE A 222 -21.65 1.69 2.27
CA ILE A 222 -21.88 2.26 3.59
C ILE A 222 -23.16 1.68 4.20
N PHE A 223 -24.25 1.66 3.44
CA PHE A 223 -25.51 1.07 3.89
C PHE A 223 -25.36 -0.41 4.25
N LEU A 224 -24.70 -1.18 3.36
CA LEU A 224 -24.53 -2.63 3.53
C LEU A 224 -23.69 -2.95 4.77
N ILE A 225 -22.61 -2.23 4.98
CA ILE A 225 -21.72 -2.41 6.13
C ILE A 225 -22.46 -2.06 7.41
N ASN A 226 -23.13 -0.91 7.47
CA ASN A 226 -23.80 -0.44 8.68
C ASN A 226 -25.00 -1.31 9.09
N THR A 227 -25.68 -1.93 8.12
CA THR A 227 -26.86 -2.75 8.41
C THR A 227 -26.54 -4.21 8.72
N ASN A 228 -25.35 -4.70 8.38
CA ASN A 228 -25.03 -6.13 8.44
C ASN A 228 -23.67 -6.45 9.03
N LEU A 229 -22.96 -5.50 9.64
CA LEU A 229 -21.59 -5.68 10.14
C LEU A 229 -21.47 -6.94 11.03
N ASP A 230 -22.43 -7.16 11.92
CA ASP A 230 -22.43 -8.29 12.86
C ASP A 230 -22.77 -9.64 12.21
N LYS A 231 -23.26 -9.63 10.98
CA LYS A 231 -23.70 -10.83 10.24
C LYS A 231 -22.75 -11.21 9.11
N LEU A 232 -21.76 -10.35 8.80
CA LEU A 232 -20.84 -10.58 7.73
C LEU A 232 -19.83 -11.67 8.14
N GLU A 233 -19.74 -12.74 7.35
CA GLU A 233 -18.70 -13.72 7.53
C GLU A 233 -17.33 -13.14 7.10
N PRO A 234 -16.20 -13.62 7.64
CA PRO A 234 -14.85 -13.09 7.34
C PRO A 234 -14.52 -12.99 5.85
N LYS A 235 -15.03 -13.90 5.02
CA LYS A 235 -14.83 -13.87 3.55
C LYS A 235 -15.38 -12.60 2.87
N TYR A 236 -16.43 -11.99 3.44
CA TYR A 236 -17.00 -10.75 2.90
C TYR A 236 -16.09 -9.56 3.15
N TYR A 237 -15.40 -9.53 4.29
CA TYR A 237 -14.48 -8.44 4.62
C TYR A 237 -13.42 -8.27 3.53
N ILE A 238 -12.79 -9.36 3.11
CA ILE A 238 -11.76 -9.33 2.06
C ILE A 238 -12.33 -8.84 0.75
N SER A 239 -13.49 -9.36 0.34
CA SER A 239 -14.11 -8.96 -0.93
C SER A 239 -14.50 -7.49 -0.94
N ILE A 240 -14.98 -6.95 0.18
CA ILE A 240 -15.29 -5.52 0.34
C ILE A 240 -13.99 -4.69 0.31
N ILE A 241 -12.95 -5.11 1.01
CA ILE A 241 -11.64 -4.43 1.01
C ILE A 241 -11.05 -4.40 -0.42
N ARG A 242 -11.13 -5.51 -1.16
CA ARG A 242 -10.68 -5.56 -2.57
C ARG A 242 -11.51 -4.61 -3.46
N LEU A 243 -12.83 -4.57 -3.26
CA LEU A 243 -13.70 -3.66 -3.98
C LEU A 243 -13.34 -2.20 -3.70
N LEU A 244 -13.16 -1.84 -2.43
CA LEU A 244 -12.73 -0.51 -2.02
C LEU A 244 -11.37 -0.15 -2.62
N CYS A 245 -10.40 -1.06 -2.57
CA CYS A 245 -9.08 -0.85 -3.17
C CYS A 245 -9.19 -0.56 -4.68
N ASN A 246 -9.99 -1.33 -5.41
CA ASN A 246 -10.17 -1.13 -6.85
C ASN A 246 -10.83 0.22 -7.16
N ILE A 247 -11.81 0.64 -6.36
CA ILE A 247 -12.52 1.92 -6.58
C ILE A 247 -11.63 3.10 -6.22
N THR A 248 -10.84 3.02 -5.13
CA THR A 248 -9.97 4.13 -4.71
C THR A 248 -8.87 4.45 -5.71
N ILE A 249 -8.45 3.50 -6.56
CA ILE A 249 -7.53 3.76 -7.67
C ILE A 249 -8.09 4.83 -8.63
N LEU A 250 -9.42 4.91 -8.81
CA LEU A 250 -10.02 5.96 -9.64
C LEU A 250 -9.65 7.35 -9.16
N PHE A 251 -9.64 7.57 -7.85
CA PHE A 251 -9.34 8.88 -7.26
C PHE A 251 -7.85 9.27 -7.37
N GLU A 252 -6.98 8.29 -7.62
CA GLU A 252 -5.58 8.52 -7.93
C GLU A 252 -5.37 8.82 -9.42
N GLU A 253 -6.21 8.22 -10.29
CA GLU A 253 -6.14 8.36 -11.75
C GLU A 253 -6.77 9.66 -12.26
N THR A 254 -7.64 10.32 -11.47
CA THR A 254 -8.39 11.51 -11.92
C THR A 254 -8.47 12.61 -10.86
N LYS A 255 -8.62 13.85 -11.33
CA LYS A 255 -8.93 15.02 -10.49
C LYS A 255 -10.42 15.43 -10.58
N GLU A 256 -11.27 14.60 -11.17
CA GLU A 256 -12.69 14.91 -11.36
C GLU A 256 -13.46 15.04 -10.05
N TYR A 257 -13.03 14.33 -9.00
CA TYR A 257 -13.68 14.36 -7.70
C TYR A 257 -12.90 15.24 -6.72
N SER A 258 -13.61 16.13 -6.04
CA SER A 258 -13.01 16.97 -5.00
C SER A 258 -12.63 16.15 -3.77
N ASN A 259 -11.62 16.59 -3.03
CA ASN A 259 -11.25 15.94 -1.76
C ASN A 259 -12.43 15.85 -0.78
N ILE A 260 -13.34 16.84 -0.79
CA ILE A 260 -14.54 16.84 0.05
C ILE A 260 -15.47 15.68 -0.32
N GLN A 261 -15.69 15.44 -1.62
CA GLN A 261 -16.52 14.33 -2.09
C GLN A 261 -15.88 12.99 -1.73
N ILE A 262 -14.56 12.85 -1.95
CA ILE A 262 -13.83 11.64 -1.61
C ILE A 262 -13.92 11.36 -0.10
N LYS A 263 -13.70 12.36 0.76
CA LYS A 263 -13.85 12.23 2.21
C LYS A 263 -15.26 11.79 2.60
N LYS A 264 -16.30 12.38 2.01
CA LYS A 264 -17.71 12.02 2.27
C LYS A 264 -17.99 10.53 2.01
N TRP A 265 -17.38 9.95 0.98
CA TRP A 265 -17.58 8.55 0.62
C TRP A 265 -16.71 7.58 1.43
N VAL A 266 -15.48 7.97 1.71
CA VAL A 266 -14.46 7.05 2.22
C VAL A 266 -14.40 7.04 3.75
N MET A 267 -14.51 8.21 4.41
CA MET A 267 -14.42 8.28 5.87
C MET A 267 -15.46 7.46 6.63
N PRO A 268 -16.73 7.36 6.19
CA PRO A 268 -17.72 6.48 6.85
C PRO A 268 -17.36 4.98 6.82
N LEU A 269 -16.44 4.57 5.95
CA LEU A 269 -15.97 3.18 5.83
C LEU A 269 -14.74 2.88 6.71
N LEU A 270 -14.13 3.91 7.28
CA LEU A 270 -12.93 3.78 8.11
C LEU A 270 -13.13 2.84 9.33
N PRO A 271 -14.22 2.88 10.08
CA PRO A 271 -14.45 1.95 11.18
C PRO A 271 -14.46 0.49 10.72
N PHE A 272 -15.04 0.21 9.56
CA PHE A 272 -15.02 -1.12 8.95
C PHE A 272 -13.60 -1.55 8.58
N VAL A 273 -12.81 -0.66 7.98
CA VAL A 273 -11.41 -0.93 7.61
C VAL A 273 -10.58 -1.23 8.86
N LYS A 274 -10.69 -0.43 9.92
CA LYS A 274 -10.01 -0.64 11.21
C LYS A 274 -10.39 -1.99 11.84
N ASN A 275 -11.69 -2.28 11.93
CA ASN A 275 -12.21 -3.51 12.52
C ASN A 275 -11.74 -4.75 11.73
N THR A 276 -11.75 -4.66 10.40
CA THR A 276 -11.24 -5.73 9.52
C THR A 276 -9.76 -5.97 9.77
N THR A 277 -8.95 -4.93 9.94
CA THR A 277 -7.52 -5.07 10.25
C THR A 277 -7.33 -5.81 11.55
N LYS A 278 -7.96 -5.34 12.61
CA LYS A 278 -7.82 -5.92 13.95
C LYS A 278 -8.27 -7.39 13.97
N ASN A 279 -9.47 -7.65 13.52
CA ASN A 279 -10.10 -8.96 13.70
C ASN A 279 -9.69 -9.98 12.63
N TYR A 280 -9.43 -9.53 11.41
CA TYR A 280 -9.11 -10.44 10.33
C TYR A 280 -7.60 -10.62 10.15
N TYR A 281 -6.83 -9.54 10.11
CA TYR A 281 -5.39 -9.63 9.82
C TYR A 281 -4.54 -9.84 11.07
N VAL A 282 -4.85 -9.16 12.19
CA VAL A 282 -4.03 -9.23 13.40
C VAL A 282 -4.43 -10.41 14.28
N ASN A 283 -5.70 -10.61 14.55
CA ASN A 283 -6.16 -11.62 15.52
C ASN A 283 -6.38 -13.02 14.92
N ASN A 284 -6.36 -13.16 13.59
CA ASN A 284 -6.59 -14.45 12.95
C ASN A 284 -5.27 -15.12 12.54
N PRO A 285 -4.82 -16.19 13.21
CA PRO A 285 -3.57 -16.87 12.89
C PRO A 285 -3.58 -17.62 11.55
N TRP A 286 -4.75 -17.79 10.93
CA TRP A 286 -4.93 -18.56 9.69
C TRP A 286 -5.04 -17.69 8.45
N VAL A 287 -4.98 -16.35 8.60
CA VAL A 287 -5.03 -15.43 7.47
C VAL A 287 -3.78 -15.56 6.63
N LYS A 288 -3.98 -15.71 5.34
CA LYS A 288 -2.89 -15.62 4.38
C LYS A 288 -2.53 -14.15 4.19
N TYR A 289 -1.30 -13.81 4.53
CA TYR A 289 -0.77 -12.45 4.43
C TYR A 289 -0.71 -11.91 2.99
N GLU A 290 -0.92 -12.74 1.99
CA GLU A 290 -1.05 -12.36 0.57
C GLU A 290 -2.20 -11.38 0.29
N GLU A 291 -3.15 -11.25 1.23
CA GLU A 291 -4.30 -10.33 1.12
C GLU A 291 -4.07 -8.99 1.82
N CYS A 292 -2.97 -8.86 2.60
CA CYS A 292 -2.63 -7.62 3.28
C CYS A 292 -2.35 -6.47 2.31
N GLU A 293 -1.92 -6.76 1.10
CA GLU A 293 -1.62 -5.76 0.07
C GLU A 293 -2.80 -4.82 -0.20
N TYR A 294 -4.02 -5.36 -0.35
CA TYR A 294 -5.22 -4.54 -0.60
C TYR A 294 -5.53 -3.62 0.57
N PHE A 295 -5.37 -4.15 1.77
CA PHE A 295 -5.58 -3.40 2.99
C PHE A 295 -4.57 -2.26 3.14
N ILE A 296 -3.27 -2.55 2.95
CA ILE A 296 -2.21 -1.55 3.01
C ILE A 296 -2.46 -0.43 1.98
N LYS A 297 -2.89 -0.77 0.76
CA LYS A 297 -3.24 0.20 -0.28
C LYS A 297 -4.38 1.13 0.17
N ILE A 298 -5.41 0.58 0.80
CA ILE A 298 -6.52 1.40 1.30
C ILE A 298 -6.05 2.34 2.41
N ILE A 299 -5.29 1.85 3.38
CA ILE A 299 -4.75 2.72 4.44
C ILE A 299 -3.85 3.80 3.85
N ASN A 300 -2.98 3.43 2.92
CA ASN A 300 -2.14 4.41 2.23
C ASN A 300 -2.98 5.49 1.51
N PHE A 301 -4.06 5.06 0.85
CA PHE A 301 -5.01 5.99 0.23
C PHE A 301 -5.65 6.93 1.25
N TYR A 302 -6.15 6.42 2.40
CA TYR A 302 -6.71 7.25 3.46
C TYR A 302 -5.71 8.28 3.96
N VAL A 303 -4.48 7.86 4.21
CA VAL A 303 -3.42 8.74 4.70
C VAL A 303 -3.06 9.78 3.64
N SER A 304 -2.80 9.36 2.40
CA SER A 304 -2.39 10.27 1.32
C SER A 304 -3.43 11.33 0.98
N LYS A 305 -4.71 11.01 1.02
CA LYS A 305 -5.81 11.97 0.75
C LYS A 305 -6.10 12.93 1.89
N ASN A 306 -5.69 12.60 3.11
CA ASN A 306 -5.90 13.41 4.29
C ASN A 306 -4.61 14.07 4.80
N LEU A 307 -3.54 14.06 4.01
CA LEU A 307 -2.24 14.59 4.40
C LEU A 307 -2.25 16.09 4.83
N GLU A 308 -3.21 16.87 4.36
CA GLU A 308 -3.35 18.30 4.72
C GLU A 308 -4.26 18.53 5.95
N ASP A 309 -4.86 17.46 6.50
CA ASP A 309 -5.83 17.52 7.58
C ASP A 309 -5.40 16.63 8.74
N ASN A 310 -4.64 17.21 9.68
CA ASN A 310 -4.14 16.51 10.85
C ASN A 310 -5.28 15.92 11.69
N ASN A 311 -6.43 16.57 11.81
CA ASN A 311 -7.56 16.04 12.57
C ASN A 311 -8.07 14.72 11.96
N CYS A 312 -8.14 14.62 10.63
CA CYS A 312 -8.48 13.37 9.96
C CYS A 312 -7.44 12.28 10.21
N LEU A 313 -6.15 12.63 10.24
CA LEU A 313 -5.08 11.66 10.53
C LEU A 313 -5.15 11.16 11.98
N TYR A 314 -5.46 12.05 12.93
CA TYR A 314 -5.74 11.66 14.32
C TYR A 314 -6.93 10.73 14.41
N ASP A 315 -8.03 11.02 13.69
CA ASP A 315 -9.21 10.14 13.65
C ASP A 315 -8.89 8.76 13.07
N ILE A 316 -7.96 8.69 12.11
CA ILE A 316 -7.46 7.42 11.59
C ILE A 316 -6.69 6.65 12.67
N LEU A 317 -5.85 7.31 13.47
CA LEU A 317 -5.02 6.66 14.49
C LEU A 317 -5.74 6.34 15.80
N LYS A 318 -6.95 6.89 16.04
CA LYS A 318 -7.76 6.56 17.22
C LYS A 318 -8.01 5.05 17.37
N ASP A 319 -8.45 4.64 18.55
CA ASP A 319 -8.86 3.26 18.87
C ASP A 319 -7.71 2.24 18.72
N ASP A 320 -6.51 2.61 19.18
CA ASP A 320 -5.29 1.80 19.14
C ASP A 320 -4.85 1.39 17.71
N PHE A 321 -5.33 2.12 16.68
CA PHE A 321 -5.06 1.71 15.31
C PHE A 321 -3.58 1.81 14.93
N CYS A 322 -2.82 2.74 15.51
CA CYS A 322 -1.37 2.81 15.38
C CYS A 322 -0.72 1.49 15.83
N LYS A 323 -1.07 1.02 17.02
CA LYS A 323 -0.62 -0.26 17.57
C LYS A 323 -0.96 -1.43 16.65
N ILE A 324 -2.21 -1.46 16.13
CA ILE A 324 -2.67 -2.49 15.20
C ILE A 324 -1.81 -2.50 13.91
N LEU A 325 -1.43 -1.35 13.37
CA LEU A 325 -0.55 -1.25 12.20
C LEU A 325 0.86 -1.77 12.49
N ILE A 326 1.42 -1.46 13.66
CA ILE A 326 2.72 -1.98 14.10
C ILE A 326 2.67 -3.50 14.30
N GLU A 327 1.62 -4.03 14.92
CA GLU A 327 1.42 -5.47 15.07
C GLU A 327 1.26 -6.17 13.71
N LEU A 328 0.55 -5.55 12.77
CA LEU A 328 0.42 -6.04 11.40
C LEU A 328 1.78 -6.14 10.72
N TYR A 329 2.64 -5.13 10.88
CA TYR A 329 3.98 -5.12 10.31
C TYR A 329 4.81 -6.33 10.75
N TYR A 330 4.79 -6.69 12.04
CA TYR A 330 5.51 -7.86 12.55
C TYR A 330 4.97 -9.18 12.00
N LYS A 331 3.71 -9.23 11.61
CA LYS A 331 3.08 -10.44 11.04
C LYS A 331 3.33 -10.63 9.56
N ILE A 332 3.67 -9.56 8.83
CA ILE A 332 3.97 -9.63 7.40
C ILE A 332 5.34 -10.28 7.20
N ASN A 333 5.41 -11.33 6.38
CA ASN A 333 6.66 -12.01 6.04
C ASN A 333 7.29 -11.51 4.73
N ASN A 334 6.50 -10.94 3.83
CA ASN A 334 6.95 -10.48 2.52
C ASN A 334 7.56 -9.06 2.64
N ASN A 335 8.79 -8.91 2.19
CA ASN A 335 9.48 -7.60 2.25
C ASN A 335 8.81 -6.52 1.38
N ASN A 336 8.11 -6.87 0.30
CA ASN A 336 7.38 -5.89 -0.51
C ASN A 336 6.19 -5.29 0.25
N ASP A 337 5.42 -6.15 0.95
CA ASP A 337 4.29 -5.69 1.75
C ASP A 337 4.76 -4.93 2.99
N LYS A 338 5.87 -5.36 3.62
CA LYS A 338 6.54 -4.59 4.67
C LYS A 338 6.95 -3.20 4.18
N ASN A 339 7.55 -3.12 2.99
CA ASN A 339 7.92 -1.85 2.38
C ASN A 339 6.71 -0.95 2.11
N ASN A 340 5.62 -1.53 1.62
CA ASN A 340 4.39 -0.77 1.38
C ASN A 340 3.76 -0.25 2.68
N LEU A 341 3.76 -1.05 3.75
CA LEU A 341 3.28 -0.60 5.06
C LEU A 341 4.24 0.42 5.69
N MET A 342 5.55 0.27 5.50
CA MET A 342 6.54 1.26 5.94
C MET A 342 6.31 2.61 5.25
N LYS A 343 5.93 2.65 3.98
CA LYS A 343 5.54 3.90 3.29
C LYS A 343 4.32 4.57 3.93
N VAL A 344 3.36 3.77 4.42
CA VAL A 344 2.24 4.31 5.21
C VAL A 344 2.76 5.00 6.47
N PHE A 345 3.70 4.37 7.20
CA PHE A 345 4.33 5.00 8.36
C PHE A 345 5.07 6.29 7.98
N VAL A 346 5.88 6.27 6.91
CA VAL A 346 6.56 7.48 6.40
C VAL A 346 5.57 8.62 6.15
N ASN A 347 4.42 8.32 5.55
CA ASN A 347 3.38 9.31 5.27
C ASN A 347 2.78 9.90 6.55
N PHE A 348 2.55 9.11 7.59
CA PHE A 348 2.13 9.61 8.90
C PHE A 348 3.23 10.46 9.55
N LEU A 349 4.45 9.92 9.62
CA LEU A 349 5.59 10.53 10.32
C LEU A 349 6.10 11.82 9.65
N SER A 350 5.67 12.11 8.42
CA SER A 350 6.00 13.36 7.72
C SER A 350 5.13 14.56 8.15
N LYS A 351 4.21 14.40 9.13
CA LYS A 351 3.17 15.39 9.42
C LYS A 351 3.49 16.33 10.57
N ASP A 352 3.19 15.94 11.76
CA ASP A 352 3.45 16.77 12.92
C ASP A 352 3.98 15.95 14.11
N ASP A 353 4.55 16.66 15.08
CA ASP A 353 5.18 16.07 16.25
C ASP A 353 4.20 15.26 17.09
N SER A 354 2.92 15.63 17.11
CA SER A 354 1.94 14.91 17.91
C SER A 354 1.61 13.54 17.29
N ILE A 355 1.57 13.45 15.96
CA ILE A 355 1.42 12.18 15.25
C ILE A 355 2.69 11.33 15.47
N ASN A 356 3.86 11.94 15.35
CA ASN A 356 5.12 11.27 15.63
C ASN A 356 5.14 10.68 17.04
N GLN A 357 4.65 11.43 18.04
CA GLN A 357 4.59 10.97 19.43
C GLN A 357 3.71 9.73 19.59
N ILE A 358 2.55 9.67 18.94
CA ILE A 358 1.69 8.48 18.96
C ILE A 358 2.45 7.24 18.48
N PHE A 359 3.20 7.36 17.38
CA PHE A 359 3.99 6.25 16.86
C PHE A 359 5.17 5.88 17.76
N ILE A 360 5.81 6.85 18.38
CA ILE A 360 6.90 6.62 19.34
C ILE A 360 6.38 5.88 20.57
N ASP A 361 5.26 6.32 21.13
CA ASP A 361 4.63 5.71 22.32
C ASP A 361 4.19 4.26 22.03
N GLU A 362 3.77 3.96 20.80
CA GLU A 362 3.40 2.60 20.37
C GLU A 362 4.59 1.74 19.89
N GLY A 363 5.83 2.25 19.99
CA GLY A 363 7.04 1.47 19.81
C GLY A 363 7.62 1.42 18.40
N ILE A 364 7.34 2.41 17.55
CA ILE A 364 7.89 2.48 16.18
C ILE A 364 9.41 2.48 16.16
N LEU A 365 10.08 3.12 17.15
CA LEU A 365 11.55 3.18 17.22
C LEU A 365 12.16 1.78 17.33
N GLY A 366 11.61 0.94 18.20
CA GLY A 366 12.03 -0.45 18.34
C GLY A 366 11.79 -1.27 17.07
N LEU A 367 10.67 -1.02 16.37
CA LEU A 367 10.39 -1.66 15.08
C LEU A 367 11.44 -1.30 14.03
N LEU A 368 11.74 -0.01 13.85
CA LEU A 368 12.71 0.48 12.87
C LEU A 368 14.10 -0.11 13.13
N LEU A 369 14.56 -0.08 14.38
CA LEU A 369 15.86 -0.64 14.79
C LEU A 369 15.94 -2.16 14.54
N ASN A 370 14.90 -2.90 14.92
CA ASN A 370 14.83 -4.34 14.70
C ASN A 370 14.87 -4.70 13.20
N GLU A 371 14.16 -3.94 12.35
CA GLU A 371 14.17 -4.18 10.92
C GLU A 371 15.50 -3.84 10.26
N ILE A 372 16.15 -2.74 10.64
CA ILE A 372 17.50 -2.41 10.16
C ILE A 372 18.47 -3.57 10.48
N ASN A 373 18.44 -4.06 11.73
CA ASN A 373 19.30 -5.17 12.15
C ASN A 373 18.97 -6.48 11.40
N ARG A 374 17.67 -6.78 11.18
CA ARG A 374 17.22 -7.98 10.45
C ARG A 374 17.65 -7.97 9.00
N LEU A 375 17.66 -6.81 8.34
CA LEU A 375 17.97 -6.68 6.92
C LEU A 375 19.46 -6.86 6.62
N GLU A 376 20.34 -6.75 7.62
CA GLU A 376 21.81 -6.81 7.44
C GLU A 376 22.26 -5.96 6.23
N PHE A 377 21.59 -4.83 5.99
CA PHE A 377 21.84 -3.88 4.90
C PHE A 377 21.67 -4.45 3.48
N LYS A 378 20.99 -5.59 3.30
CA LYS A 378 20.89 -6.27 1.99
C LYS A 378 19.67 -5.90 1.15
N ASN A 379 18.59 -5.38 1.77
CA ASN A 379 17.38 -4.97 1.05
C ASN A 379 17.33 -3.45 0.88
N TYR A 380 17.88 -2.97 -0.22
CA TYR A 380 18.00 -1.53 -0.47
C TYR A 380 16.66 -0.78 -0.41
N THR A 381 15.58 -1.34 -1.00
CA THR A 381 14.29 -0.64 -1.09
C THR A 381 13.63 -0.48 0.27
N LEU A 382 13.62 -1.52 1.08
CA LEU A 382 13.02 -1.45 2.41
C LEU A 382 13.87 -0.62 3.36
N LEU A 383 15.22 -0.75 3.28
CA LEU A 383 16.15 0.04 4.09
C LEU A 383 16.03 1.53 3.79
N ASP A 384 15.94 1.91 2.52
CA ASP A 384 15.71 3.29 2.09
C ASP A 384 14.43 3.87 2.71
N THR A 385 13.31 3.11 2.64
CA THR A 385 12.03 3.54 3.23
C THR A 385 12.09 3.63 4.76
N ILE A 386 12.82 2.72 5.44
CA ILE A 386 13.02 2.78 6.90
C ILE A 386 13.80 4.06 7.27
N LEU A 387 14.87 4.37 6.53
CA LEU A 387 15.66 5.59 6.79
C LEU A 387 14.87 6.87 6.51
N MET A 388 13.96 6.87 5.53
CA MET A 388 13.00 7.96 5.36
C MET A 388 12.10 8.13 6.60
N ALA A 389 11.64 7.03 7.22
CA ALA A 389 10.88 7.11 8.47
C ALA A 389 11.74 7.67 9.61
N CYS A 390 13.00 7.23 9.72
CA CYS A 390 13.94 7.74 10.71
C CYS A 390 14.21 9.25 10.52
N SER A 391 14.40 9.71 9.27
CA SER A 391 14.63 11.13 8.99
C SER A 391 13.42 12.01 9.32
N ASN A 392 12.20 11.51 9.06
CA ASN A 392 10.99 12.25 9.45
C ASN A 392 10.84 12.36 10.97
N LEU A 393 11.15 11.31 11.70
CA LEU A 393 11.16 11.33 13.17
C LEU A 393 12.24 12.27 13.71
N ALA A 394 13.44 12.30 13.10
CA ALA A 394 14.54 13.18 13.48
C ALA A 394 14.24 14.68 13.26
N CYS A 395 13.26 15.02 12.43
CA CYS A 395 12.75 16.40 12.30
C CYS A 395 11.76 16.79 13.41
N GLY A 396 11.48 15.92 14.38
CA GLY A 396 10.54 16.13 15.48
C GLY A 396 11.02 17.14 16.53
N ASN A 397 10.28 17.21 17.64
CA ASN A 397 10.68 18.07 18.75
C ASN A 397 11.83 17.46 19.58
N LEU A 398 12.38 18.29 20.48
CA LEU A 398 13.54 17.90 21.31
C LEU A 398 13.34 16.55 22.03
N GLY A 399 12.20 16.34 22.70
CA GLY A 399 11.96 15.10 23.44
C GLY A 399 11.88 13.85 22.55
N GLN A 400 11.42 14.00 21.31
CA GLN A 400 11.39 12.92 20.32
C GLN A 400 12.78 12.58 19.81
N ILE A 401 13.59 13.60 19.53
CA ILE A 401 14.98 13.42 19.10
C ILE A 401 15.80 12.72 20.20
N GLU A 402 15.62 13.10 21.47
CA GLU A 402 16.27 12.44 22.59
C GLU A 402 15.87 10.97 22.72
N GLN A 403 14.61 10.62 22.44
CA GLN A 403 14.17 9.22 22.42
C GLN A 403 14.80 8.43 21.27
N ILE A 404 14.90 9.04 20.07
CA ILE A 404 15.55 8.43 18.89
C ILE A 404 17.03 8.17 19.18
N PHE A 405 17.68 9.13 19.82
CA PHE A 405 19.08 9.02 20.26
C PHE A 405 19.24 7.90 21.29
N ALA A 406 18.44 7.90 22.34
CA ALA A 406 18.48 6.88 23.40
C ALA A 406 18.23 5.46 22.89
N GLN A 407 17.43 5.29 21.84
CA GLN A 407 17.20 4.00 21.18
C GLN A 407 18.32 3.57 20.22
N GLY A 408 19.29 4.44 19.94
CA GLY A 408 20.45 4.14 19.11
C GLY A 408 20.23 4.21 17.59
N LEU A 409 19.11 4.77 17.11
CA LEU A 409 18.82 4.88 15.67
C LEU A 409 19.81 5.80 14.94
N ILE A 410 20.31 6.85 15.60
CA ILE A 410 21.32 7.76 15.03
C ILE A 410 22.64 7.02 14.79
N TRP A 411 23.07 6.23 15.76
CA TRP A 411 24.28 5.40 15.63
C TRP A 411 24.13 4.37 14.52
N LYS A 412 22.92 3.83 14.37
CA LYS A 412 22.64 2.86 13.32
C LYS A 412 22.66 3.50 11.93
N ALA A 413 22.24 4.76 11.79
CA ALA A 413 22.40 5.52 10.56
C ALA A 413 23.88 5.72 10.21
N SER A 414 24.73 6.00 11.20
CA SER A 414 26.21 6.07 11.01
C SER A 414 26.80 4.75 10.53
N ASP A 415 26.47 3.63 11.18
CA ASP A 415 26.90 2.28 10.77
C ASP A 415 26.54 1.98 9.31
N ILE A 416 25.35 2.39 8.87
CA ILE A 416 24.86 2.19 7.50
C ILE A 416 25.74 2.95 6.50
N ILE A 417 26.05 4.22 6.79
CA ILE A 417 26.91 5.02 5.90
C ILE A 417 28.32 4.43 5.85
N GLU A 418 28.89 4.06 6.99
CA GLU A 418 30.21 3.42 7.04
C GLU A 418 30.23 2.10 6.24
N TYR A 419 29.21 1.27 6.37
CA TYR A 419 29.10 0.03 5.61
C TYR A 419 29.08 0.26 4.09
N TYR A 420 28.27 1.20 3.61
CA TYR A 420 28.13 1.49 2.19
C TYR A 420 29.28 2.36 1.63
N SER A 421 30.00 3.09 2.47
CA SER A 421 31.19 3.84 2.04
C SER A 421 32.32 2.95 1.48
N LYS A 422 32.29 1.68 1.85
CA LYS A 422 33.26 0.66 1.39
C LYS A 422 32.82 -0.05 0.11
N GLN A 423 31.66 0.34 -0.48
CA GLN A 423 31.10 -0.29 -1.67
C GLN A 423 31.09 0.66 -2.87
N ASN A 424 30.94 0.10 -4.08
CA ASN A 424 30.75 0.90 -5.28
C ASN A 424 29.38 1.60 -5.23
N LEU A 425 29.38 2.92 -5.40
CA LEU A 425 28.16 3.72 -5.39
C LEU A 425 27.23 3.34 -6.54
N SER A 426 26.01 2.96 -6.19
CA SER A 426 24.88 2.83 -7.09
C SER A 426 23.81 3.84 -6.69
N LEU A 427 22.83 4.10 -7.58
CA LEU A 427 21.72 5.00 -7.26
C LEU A 427 20.97 4.60 -5.97
N ASN A 428 20.80 3.30 -5.73
CA ASN A 428 20.13 2.82 -4.51
C ASN A 428 20.99 3.07 -3.26
N ILE A 429 22.29 2.84 -3.34
CA ILE A 429 23.22 3.10 -2.24
C ILE A 429 23.27 4.61 -1.94
N SER A 430 23.32 5.45 -2.97
CA SER A 430 23.32 6.92 -2.80
C SER A 430 22.06 7.41 -2.08
N LYS A 431 20.88 6.84 -2.37
CA LYS A 431 19.62 7.17 -1.65
C LYS A 431 19.67 6.76 -0.19
N ILE A 432 20.18 5.57 0.09
CA ILE A 432 20.31 5.07 1.48
C ILE A 432 21.24 6.00 2.27
N ILE A 433 22.42 6.33 1.73
CA ILE A 433 23.36 7.23 2.39
C ILE A 433 22.72 8.62 2.56
N TYR A 434 22.02 9.13 1.55
CA TYR A 434 21.29 10.40 1.64
C TYR A 434 20.31 10.41 2.83
N ASN A 435 19.41 9.42 2.93
CA ASN A 435 18.43 9.37 4.01
C ASN A 435 19.09 9.14 5.40
N ALA A 436 20.18 8.38 5.46
CA ALA A 436 20.93 8.19 6.67
C ALA A 436 21.62 9.50 7.15
N ILE A 437 22.23 10.26 6.22
CA ILE A 437 22.81 11.58 6.55
C ILE A 437 21.74 12.55 7.01
N ILE A 438 20.60 12.63 6.30
CA ILE A 438 19.49 13.51 6.72
C ILE A 438 19.01 13.15 8.13
N THR A 439 18.95 11.86 8.48
CA THR A 439 18.60 11.45 9.85
C THR A 439 19.59 12.00 10.88
N ILE A 440 20.89 11.97 10.59
CA ILE A 440 21.94 12.47 11.49
C ILE A 440 21.90 14.01 11.56
N THR A 441 21.80 14.69 10.41
CA THR A 441 21.82 16.17 10.36
C THR A 441 20.61 16.77 11.07
N GLU A 442 19.40 16.25 10.83
CA GLU A 442 18.18 16.72 11.49
C GLU A 442 18.25 16.50 13.01
N ALA A 443 18.79 15.36 13.45
CA ALA A 443 18.99 15.10 14.86
C ALA A 443 20.00 16.09 15.49
N LEU A 444 21.11 16.39 14.81
CA LEU A 444 22.11 17.36 15.29
C LEU A 444 21.55 18.78 15.38
N ILE A 445 20.72 19.18 14.43
CA ILE A 445 20.11 20.52 14.41
C ILE A 445 19.08 20.65 15.54
N GLY A 446 18.27 19.62 15.77
CA GLY A 446 17.11 19.68 16.67
C GLY A 446 17.36 19.21 18.10
N CYS A 447 18.49 18.56 18.41
CA CYS A 447 18.77 18.02 19.76
C CYS A 447 19.24 19.10 20.75
N SER A 448 19.24 18.75 22.05
CA SER A 448 19.86 19.56 23.11
C SER A 448 21.37 19.65 22.95
N ASN A 449 21.99 20.69 23.53
CA ASN A 449 23.43 20.85 23.51
C ASN A 449 24.15 19.63 24.11
N HIS A 450 23.63 19.06 25.20
CA HIS A 450 24.19 17.85 25.78
C HIS A 450 24.27 16.67 24.79
N VAL A 451 23.16 16.37 24.10
CA VAL A 451 23.11 15.31 23.10
C VAL A 451 24.01 15.65 21.91
N ARG A 452 24.07 16.92 21.52
CA ARG A 452 24.92 17.39 20.41
C ARG A 452 26.41 17.21 20.73
N VAL A 453 26.85 17.54 21.92
CA VAL A 453 28.22 17.26 22.39
C VAL A 453 28.52 15.77 22.34
N GLU A 454 27.60 14.91 22.81
CA GLU A 454 27.77 13.46 22.78
C GLU A 454 27.91 12.94 21.34
N LEU A 455 27.08 13.43 20.42
CA LEU A 455 27.18 13.12 18.99
C LEU A 455 28.49 13.62 18.37
N MET A 456 28.94 14.81 18.74
CA MET A 456 30.21 15.37 18.26
C MET A 456 31.41 14.51 18.68
N LEU A 457 31.43 14.05 19.93
CA LEU A 457 32.56 13.31 20.50
C LEU A 457 32.52 11.81 20.17
N TYR A 458 31.41 11.31 19.61
CA TYR A 458 31.24 9.90 19.31
C TYR A 458 32.33 9.36 18.38
N GLN A 459 32.95 8.25 18.77
CA GLN A 459 33.98 7.54 18.00
C GLN A 459 35.03 8.47 17.34
N ASP A 460 35.55 9.40 18.11
CA ASP A 460 36.57 10.35 17.64
C ASP A 460 36.06 11.19 16.45
N TYR A 461 34.90 11.82 16.65
CA TYR A 461 34.28 12.72 15.66
C TYR A 461 33.90 12.05 14.32
N GLU A 462 33.43 10.80 14.40
CA GLU A 462 33.06 10.03 13.20
C GLU A 462 32.04 10.72 12.31
N VAL A 463 31.08 11.44 12.88
CA VAL A 463 30.05 12.18 12.13
C VAL A 463 30.68 13.16 11.14
N ILE A 464 31.81 13.80 11.50
CA ILE A 464 32.53 14.71 10.59
C ILE A 464 33.13 13.95 9.40
N LYS A 465 33.66 12.76 9.63
CA LYS A 465 34.19 11.88 8.57
C LYS A 465 33.09 11.49 7.60
N LEU A 466 31.91 11.18 8.12
CA LEU A 466 30.74 10.82 7.32
C LEU A 466 30.24 12.00 6.46
N PHE A 467 30.24 13.22 6.99
CA PHE A 467 29.92 14.42 6.21
C PHE A 467 30.90 14.64 5.06
N ASN A 468 32.21 14.58 5.33
CA ASN A 468 33.24 14.67 4.31
C ASN A 468 33.07 13.60 3.23
N TYR A 469 32.90 12.34 3.64
CA TYR A 469 32.67 11.24 2.69
C TYR A 469 31.43 11.50 1.81
N THR A 470 30.35 11.91 2.42
CA THR A 470 29.07 12.15 1.74
C THR A 470 29.19 13.27 0.72
N ILE A 471 29.77 14.41 1.10
CA ILE A 471 29.96 15.54 0.20
C ILE A 471 30.86 15.12 -0.98
N LYS A 472 31.99 14.47 -0.73
CA LYS A 472 32.93 14.07 -1.82
C LYS A 472 32.34 13.08 -2.83
N ASN A 473 31.49 12.18 -2.39
CA ASN A 473 31.08 11.04 -3.21
C ASN A 473 29.65 11.16 -3.76
N ILE A 474 28.78 11.92 -3.10
CA ILE A 474 27.35 12.04 -3.49
C ILE A 474 27.08 13.32 -4.29
N LEU A 475 28.06 14.23 -4.38
CA LEU A 475 27.97 15.51 -5.10
C LEU A 475 27.41 15.42 -6.53
N SER A 476 27.56 14.29 -7.20
CA SER A 476 27.15 14.14 -8.60
C SER A 476 25.78 13.47 -8.79
N SER A 477 25.08 13.04 -7.73
CA SER A 477 24.04 12.02 -7.92
C SER A 477 22.61 12.42 -7.62
N TYR A 478 22.30 13.32 -6.67
CA TYR A 478 20.89 13.61 -6.31
C TYR A 478 20.75 14.70 -5.24
N ASN A 479 19.89 15.72 -5.48
CA ASN A 479 19.50 16.76 -4.51
C ASN A 479 20.64 17.36 -3.69
N ILE A 480 21.73 17.70 -4.36
CA ILE A 480 22.98 18.12 -3.72
C ILE A 480 22.81 19.38 -2.89
N GLU A 481 22.09 20.38 -3.39
CA GLU A 481 21.91 21.66 -2.69
C GLU A 481 21.18 21.47 -1.36
N ILE A 482 20.15 20.58 -1.32
CA ILE A 482 19.45 20.26 -0.07
C ILE A 482 20.41 19.57 0.92
N LEU A 483 21.18 18.60 0.43
CA LEU A 483 22.13 17.88 1.27
C LEU A 483 23.22 18.78 1.84
N LEU A 484 23.78 19.67 1.03
CA LEU A 484 24.77 20.64 1.47
C LEU A 484 24.18 21.64 2.48
N ASN A 485 22.94 22.08 2.23
CA ASN A 485 22.23 22.93 3.17
C ASN A 485 22.10 22.30 4.54
N GLU A 486 21.64 21.04 4.62
CA GLU A 486 21.44 20.32 5.86
C GLU A 486 22.78 20.02 6.57
N ILE A 487 23.81 19.60 5.82
CA ILE A 487 25.15 19.37 6.39
C ILE A 487 25.75 20.70 6.91
N GLY A 488 25.61 21.80 6.16
CA GLY A 488 26.05 23.12 6.60
C GLY A 488 25.39 23.55 7.89
N ASP A 489 24.08 23.41 8.02
CA ASP A 489 23.32 23.71 9.25
C ASP A 489 23.76 22.82 10.41
N ALA A 490 23.99 21.52 10.18
CA ALA A 490 24.45 20.62 11.21
C ALA A 490 25.85 20.99 11.72
N ILE A 491 26.80 21.30 10.82
CA ILE A 491 28.17 21.72 11.21
C ILE A 491 28.12 23.04 11.98
N ASN A 492 27.35 24.03 11.51
CA ASN A 492 27.20 25.31 12.24
C ASN A 492 26.54 25.10 13.60
N SER A 493 25.56 24.22 13.71
CA SER A 493 24.97 23.86 15.03
C SER A 493 25.99 23.20 15.97
N MET A 494 26.90 22.37 15.43
CA MET A 494 28.01 21.79 16.20
C MET A 494 29.02 22.89 16.63
N ILE A 495 29.34 23.83 15.75
CA ILE A 495 30.25 24.95 16.07
C ILE A 495 29.69 25.79 17.22
N HIS A 496 28.44 26.26 17.08
CA HIS A 496 27.83 27.07 18.15
C HIS A 496 27.69 26.33 19.49
N CYS A 497 27.41 25.02 19.42
CA CYS A 497 27.38 24.19 20.61
C CYS A 497 28.80 24.05 21.21
N GLY A 498 29.84 23.84 20.37
CA GLY A 498 31.20 23.75 20.82
C GLY A 498 31.69 25.04 21.49
N GLU A 499 31.36 26.20 20.92
CA GLU A 499 31.72 27.50 21.52
C GLU A 499 31.03 27.76 22.87
N SER A 500 29.85 27.17 23.11
CA SER A 500 29.09 27.38 24.32
C SER A 500 29.36 26.35 25.43
N GLU A 501 29.68 25.12 25.07
CA GLU A 501 29.69 23.98 25.99
C GLU A 501 31.07 23.35 26.17
N LEU A 502 32.02 23.52 25.22
CA LEU A 502 33.35 22.93 25.31
C LEU A 502 34.36 23.89 25.98
N ASP A 503 35.29 23.35 26.71
CA ASP A 503 36.47 24.10 27.15
C ASP A 503 37.40 24.42 25.94
N GLU A 504 38.37 25.33 26.18
CA GLU A 504 39.26 25.81 25.11
C GLU A 504 40.09 24.68 24.48
N GLU A 505 40.51 23.69 25.27
CA GLU A 505 41.29 22.55 24.77
C GLU A 505 40.43 21.64 23.87
N SER A 506 39.23 21.31 24.33
CA SER A 506 38.25 20.49 23.58
C SER A 506 37.78 21.21 22.31
N LEU A 507 37.56 22.52 22.38
CA LEU A 507 37.19 23.34 21.21
C LEU A 507 38.31 23.36 20.15
N ASN A 508 39.56 23.52 20.59
CA ASN A 508 40.70 23.45 19.67
C ASN A 508 40.87 22.07 19.06
N LEU A 509 40.63 21.01 19.81
CA LEU A 509 40.60 19.65 19.28
C LEU A 509 39.50 19.48 18.24
N PHE A 510 38.32 20.00 18.50
CA PHE A 510 37.22 19.97 17.54
C PHE A 510 37.56 20.70 16.23
N LYS A 511 38.13 21.92 16.32
CA LYS A 511 38.64 22.63 15.12
C LYS A 511 39.65 21.80 14.34
N GLN A 512 40.63 21.21 15.01
CA GLN A 512 41.60 20.33 14.37
C GLN A 512 40.96 19.13 13.70
N LYS A 513 39.94 18.51 14.31
CA LYS A 513 39.21 17.39 13.71
C LYS A 513 38.43 17.80 12.44
N LEU A 514 37.82 18.99 12.42
CA LEU A 514 37.20 19.53 11.21
C LEU A 514 38.22 19.68 10.08
N ILE A 515 39.40 20.24 10.37
CA ILE A 515 40.49 20.43 9.39
C ILE A 515 41.06 19.08 8.90
N ILE A 516 41.42 18.17 9.82
CA ILE A 516 41.99 16.86 9.49
C ILE A 516 41.01 16.04 8.64
N ASN A 517 39.72 16.15 8.88
CA ASN A 517 38.70 15.47 8.10
C ASN A 517 38.33 16.24 6.81
N GLY A 518 39.04 17.31 6.46
CA GLY A 518 38.93 17.99 5.17
C GLY A 518 37.72 18.87 4.99
N ILE A 519 37.05 19.26 6.08
CA ILE A 519 35.89 20.17 6.03
C ILE A 519 36.29 21.56 5.53
N ASP A 520 37.49 22.05 5.93
CA ASP A 520 38.04 23.32 5.44
C ASP A 520 38.19 23.35 3.88
N GLU A 521 38.78 22.31 3.34
CA GLU A 521 38.97 22.18 1.87
C GLU A 521 37.62 22.10 1.14
N ILE A 522 36.73 21.27 1.63
CA ILE A 522 35.39 21.11 1.04
C ILE A 522 34.59 22.41 1.12
N SER A 523 34.60 23.10 2.26
CA SER A 523 33.90 24.37 2.45
C SER A 523 34.37 25.41 1.42
N LYS A 524 35.69 25.52 1.21
CA LYS A 524 36.25 26.40 0.17
C LYS A 524 35.78 26.00 -1.22
N ASN A 525 35.79 24.71 -1.55
CA ASN A 525 35.32 24.22 -2.85
C ASN A 525 33.85 24.54 -3.10
N ILE A 526 32.99 24.44 -2.09
CA ILE A 526 31.57 24.78 -2.16
C ILE A 526 31.37 26.28 -2.38
N ILE A 527 32.11 27.12 -1.65
CA ILE A 527 32.04 28.59 -1.76
C ILE A 527 32.40 29.05 -3.18
N PHE A 528 33.45 28.47 -3.78
CA PHE A 528 33.95 28.86 -5.08
C PHE A 528 33.33 28.05 -6.24
N SER A 529 32.42 27.15 -5.98
CA SER A 529 31.76 26.36 -7.02
C SER A 529 30.77 27.22 -7.84
N ASP A 530 30.90 27.15 -9.16
CA ASP A 530 29.92 27.73 -10.09
C ASP A 530 28.65 26.87 -10.22
N GLU A 531 28.70 25.61 -9.80
CA GLU A 531 27.59 24.67 -9.86
C GLU A 531 26.57 24.93 -8.75
N ILE A 532 27.01 25.46 -7.60
CA ILE A 532 26.15 25.79 -6.46
C ILE A 532 25.73 27.24 -6.59
N LYS A 533 24.47 27.46 -6.90
CA LYS A 533 23.90 28.79 -7.13
C LYS A 533 23.28 29.43 -5.88
N ASP A 534 22.98 28.63 -4.86
CA ASP A 534 22.36 29.10 -3.63
C ASP A 534 23.38 29.83 -2.73
N GLU A 535 23.26 31.16 -2.66
CA GLU A 535 24.13 32.00 -1.84
C GLU A 535 23.93 31.75 -0.33
N GLY A 536 22.77 31.23 0.08
CA GLY A 536 22.51 30.81 1.48
C GLY A 536 23.40 29.63 1.88
N ILE A 537 23.56 28.65 0.98
CA ILE A 537 24.48 27.52 1.19
C ILE A 537 25.91 28.03 1.30
N LYS A 538 26.36 28.88 0.36
CA LYS A 538 27.73 29.45 0.39
C LYS A 538 27.99 30.25 1.66
N SER A 539 27.00 31.00 2.18
CA SER A 539 27.11 31.74 3.44
C SER A 539 27.37 30.81 4.62
N LYS A 540 26.65 29.68 4.72
CA LYS A 540 26.85 28.70 5.80
C LYS A 540 28.27 28.13 5.79
N PHE A 541 28.80 27.78 4.64
CA PHE A 541 30.17 27.29 4.51
C PHE A 541 31.22 28.37 4.71
N ASN A 542 30.92 29.64 4.45
CA ASN A 542 31.78 30.78 4.83
C ASN A 542 31.87 30.93 6.36
N GLU A 543 30.79 30.75 7.11
CA GLU A 543 30.81 30.76 8.57
C GLU A 543 31.73 29.67 9.10
N ILE A 544 31.65 28.45 8.54
CA ILE A 544 32.55 27.32 8.91
C ILE A 544 34.02 27.70 8.65
N VAL A 545 34.33 28.26 7.48
CA VAL A 545 35.72 28.67 7.15
C VAL A 545 36.19 29.79 8.08
N SER A 546 35.33 30.72 8.46
CA SER A 546 35.67 31.80 9.41
C SER A 546 36.02 31.26 10.78
N PHE A 547 35.19 30.36 11.33
CA PHE A 547 35.44 29.67 12.59
C PHE A 547 36.78 28.90 12.59
N LEU A 548 37.14 28.26 11.48
CA LEU A 548 38.40 27.50 11.39
C LEU A 548 39.65 28.39 11.29
N LYS A 549 39.52 29.69 10.99
CA LYS A 549 40.63 30.67 10.90
C LYS A 549 40.89 31.40 12.23
N GLU A 550 39.88 31.54 13.05
CA GLU A 550 39.99 32.05 14.42
C GLU A 550 40.66 31.07 15.36
#